data_a0c1b1ca7c3ef3711803f8b51286093a
#
_entry.id   a0c1b1ca7c3ef3711803f8b51286093a
#
_cell.length_a   1.000
_cell.length_b   1.000
_cell.length_c   1.000
_cell.angle_alpha   90.00
_cell.angle_beta   90.00
_cell.angle_gamma   90.00
#
_symmetry.space_group_name_H-M   'P 1'
#
loop_
_entity.id
_entity.type
_entity.pdbx_description
1 polymer ?
#
loop_
_entity_poly.entity_id
_entity_poly.type
_entity_poly.pdbx_seq_one_letter_code
_entity_poly.pdbx_strand_id
1 'polypeptide(L)'
;MAIVKEGYSLIFVMFATGLLLIFFGFWPIAVICMFLALFFIYFFRDPNITITQGEGLILSPCNGTVLEVKEKSDGQSVIRVFLSVFDVHLQRTPVSGTVKKVEYRPGKFLKAHDPQAHIVNEKNIITIENENGVYVVEQIAGILARRCVSWVKPGDILKAGDKIGVIKFGSQVDLYMPEGYKIDVKKGDTVVSGVTVFASIR
;
A
#
# COMPACT_ATOMS: atom_id res chain seq x y z
N MET A 1 -16.64 -1.88 8.84
CA MET A 1 -15.45 -2.24 8.06
C MET A 1 -15.91 -2.54 6.65
N ALA A 2 -15.43 -1.81 5.66
CA ALA A 2 -15.71 -2.07 4.25
C ALA A 2 -14.69 -3.07 3.67
N ILE A 3 -14.95 -3.51 2.44
CA ILE A 3 -14.03 -4.36 1.67
C ILE A 3 -13.73 -3.63 0.36
N VAL A 4 -12.47 -3.57 -0.05
CA VAL A 4 -12.09 -2.97 -1.33
C VAL A 4 -12.63 -3.81 -2.49
N LYS A 5 -13.08 -3.14 -3.56
CA LYS A 5 -13.76 -3.76 -4.72
C LYS A 5 -12.93 -4.88 -5.39
N GLU A 6 -11.61 -4.76 -5.35
CA GLU A 6 -10.67 -5.73 -5.91
C GLU A 6 -10.70 -7.11 -5.22
N GLY A 7 -11.31 -7.18 -4.03
CA GLY A 7 -11.50 -8.43 -3.28
C GLY A 7 -12.77 -9.19 -3.63
N TYR A 8 -13.83 -8.50 -4.11
CA TYR A 8 -15.15 -9.11 -4.26
C TYR A 8 -15.17 -10.35 -5.15
N SER A 9 -14.48 -10.32 -6.29
CA SER A 9 -14.46 -11.47 -7.21
C SER A 9 -13.79 -12.69 -6.58
N LEU A 10 -12.69 -12.52 -5.88
CA LEU A 10 -11.97 -13.62 -5.22
C LEU A 10 -12.80 -14.21 -4.08
N ILE A 11 -13.39 -13.35 -3.24
CA ILE A 11 -14.26 -13.76 -2.14
C ILE A 11 -15.44 -14.55 -2.68
N PHE A 12 -16.15 -14.02 -3.71
CA PHE A 12 -17.30 -14.66 -4.30
C PHE A 12 -16.94 -16.02 -4.91
N VAL A 13 -15.89 -16.12 -5.70
CA VAL A 13 -15.46 -17.38 -6.33
C VAL A 13 -15.13 -18.42 -5.26
N MET A 14 -14.34 -18.08 -4.24
CA MET A 14 -13.98 -19.03 -3.19
C MET A 14 -15.22 -19.48 -2.39
N PHE A 15 -16.12 -18.55 -2.05
CA PHE A 15 -17.33 -18.85 -1.32
C PHE A 15 -18.28 -19.74 -2.13
N ALA A 16 -18.55 -19.38 -3.39
CA ALA A 16 -19.43 -20.15 -4.29
C ALA A 16 -18.88 -21.56 -4.56
N THR A 17 -17.56 -21.67 -4.80
CA THR A 17 -16.89 -22.97 -4.97
C THR A 17 -16.99 -23.81 -3.70
N GLY A 18 -16.79 -23.20 -2.53
CA GLY A 18 -16.94 -23.90 -1.25
C GLY A 18 -18.35 -24.46 -1.06
N LEU A 19 -19.39 -23.68 -1.32
CA LEU A 19 -20.78 -24.15 -1.25
C LEU A 19 -21.07 -25.28 -2.24
N LEU A 20 -20.58 -25.18 -3.47
CA LEU A 20 -20.73 -26.22 -4.48
C LEU A 20 -20.07 -27.53 -4.05
N LEU A 21 -18.88 -27.47 -3.51
CA LEU A 21 -18.15 -28.63 -2.99
C LEU A 21 -18.84 -29.28 -1.78
N ILE A 22 -19.47 -28.48 -0.91
CA ILE A 22 -20.33 -28.99 0.17
C ILE A 22 -21.49 -29.80 -0.41
N PHE A 23 -22.18 -29.24 -1.42
CA PHE A 23 -23.31 -29.90 -2.06
C PHE A 23 -22.93 -31.25 -2.68
N PHE A 24 -21.74 -31.38 -3.26
CA PHE A 24 -21.23 -32.63 -3.81
C PHE A 24 -20.51 -33.54 -2.82
N GLY A 25 -20.47 -33.20 -1.54
CA GLY A 25 -19.87 -34.03 -0.49
C GLY A 25 -18.34 -33.94 -0.38
N PHE A 26 -17.69 -32.98 -1.06
CA PHE A 26 -16.22 -32.76 -1.01
C PHE A 26 -15.81 -31.87 0.16
N TRP A 27 -16.18 -32.23 1.38
CA TRP A 27 -16.02 -31.43 2.59
C TRP A 27 -14.59 -30.90 2.87
N PRO A 28 -13.51 -31.72 2.71
CA PRO A 28 -12.15 -31.21 3.03
C PRO A 28 -11.75 -30.04 2.15
N ILE A 29 -12.04 -30.11 0.84
CA ILE A 29 -11.70 -29.04 -0.10
C ILE A 29 -12.63 -27.83 0.12
N ALA A 30 -13.90 -28.09 0.44
CA ALA A 30 -14.85 -27.02 0.76
C ALA A 30 -14.38 -26.18 1.95
N VAL A 31 -13.89 -26.80 3.02
CA VAL A 31 -13.33 -26.11 4.20
C VAL A 31 -12.17 -25.21 3.80
N ILE A 32 -11.27 -25.66 2.93
CA ILE A 32 -10.15 -24.85 2.43
C ILE A 32 -10.69 -23.63 1.66
N CYS A 33 -11.65 -23.81 0.77
CA CYS A 33 -12.25 -22.70 0.00
C CYS A 33 -12.92 -21.68 0.93
N MET A 34 -13.65 -22.12 1.94
CA MET A 34 -14.29 -21.24 2.93
C MET A 34 -13.25 -20.47 3.73
N PHE A 35 -12.17 -21.14 4.17
CA PHE A 35 -11.07 -20.48 4.86
C PHE A 35 -10.40 -19.42 3.98
N LEU A 36 -10.16 -19.71 2.70
CA LEU A 36 -9.62 -18.74 1.75
C LEU A 36 -10.56 -17.56 1.53
N ALA A 37 -11.87 -17.79 1.47
CA ALA A 37 -12.86 -16.71 1.38
C ALA A 37 -12.76 -15.76 2.59
N LEU A 38 -12.68 -16.32 3.81
CA LEU A 38 -12.50 -15.54 5.04
C LEU A 38 -11.16 -14.80 5.06
N PHE A 39 -10.09 -15.45 4.60
CA PHE A 39 -8.79 -14.80 4.46
C PHE A 39 -8.84 -13.62 3.49
N PHE A 40 -9.52 -13.72 2.34
CA PHE A 40 -9.67 -12.62 1.40
C PHE A 40 -10.53 -11.48 1.95
N ILE A 41 -11.58 -11.78 2.73
CA ILE A 41 -12.34 -10.75 3.46
C ILE A 41 -11.41 -9.98 4.41
N TYR A 42 -10.58 -10.69 5.16
CA TYR A 42 -9.61 -10.07 6.06
C TYR A 42 -8.54 -9.27 5.31
N PHE A 43 -7.98 -9.83 4.23
CA PHE A 43 -6.92 -9.20 3.44
C PHE A 43 -7.39 -7.91 2.77
N PHE A 44 -8.56 -7.92 2.13
CA PHE A 44 -9.12 -6.77 1.41
C PHE A 44 -9.94 -5.83 2.31
N ARG A 45 -9.74 -5.92 3.62
CA ARG A 45 -10.44 -5.04 4.55
C ARG A 45 -10.04 -3.57 4.39
N ASP A 46 -11.02 -2.69 4.52
CA ASP A 46 -10.88 -1.24 4.54
C ASP A 46 -11.38 -0.73 5.90
N PRO A 47 -10.49 -0.62 6.90
CA PRO A 47 -10.87 -0.17 8.22
C PRO A 47 -11.19 1.32 8.23
N ASN A 48 -12.19 1.71 9.00
CA ASN A 48 -12.41 3.11 9.31
C ASN A 48 -11.28 3.59 10.24
N ILE A 49 -10.57 4.61 9.79
CA ILE A 49 -9.48 5.24 10.54
C ILE A 49 -9.72 6.74 10.64
N THR A 50 -9.23 7.34 11.70
CA THR A 50 -9.18 8.80 11.84
C THR A 50 -7.81 9.24 11.28
N ILE A 51 -7.87 10.05 10.22
CA ILE A 51 -6.64 10.59 9.60
C ILE A 51 -6.01 11.62 10.54
N THR A 52 -4.71 11.49 10.78
CA THR A 52 -3.95 12.47 11.58
C THR A 52 -3.95 13.82 10.87
N GLN A 53 -4.32 14.87 11.60
CA GLN A 53 -4.39 16.24 11.10
C GLN A 53 -3.18 17.03 11.59
N GLY A 54 -2.69 17.94 10.76
CA GLY A 54 -1.61 18.88 11.10
C GLY A 54 -0.99 19.46 9.84
N GLU A 55 -0.56 20.71 9.92
CA GLU A 55 0.16 21.37 8.83
C GLU A 55 1.59 20.83 8.74
N GLY A 56 2.11 20.68 7.54
CA GLY A 56 3.48 20.23 7.31
C GLY A 56 3.76 18.77 7.70
N LEU A 57 2.74 17.95 7.95
CA LEU A 57 2.91 16.53 8.23
C LEU A 57 2.95 15.70 6.95
N ILE A 58 3.84 14.73 6.93
CA ILE A 58 3.87 13.65 5.95
C ILE A 58 3.38 12.38 6.64
N LEU A 59 2.27 11.82 6.19
CA LEU A 59 1.67 10.63 6.78
C LEU A 59 2.18 9.36 6.12
N SER A 60 2.14 8.24 6.84
CA SER A 60 2.40 6.92 6.26
C SER A 60 1.42 6.62 5.12
N PRO A 61 1.89 6.27 3.92
CA PRO A 61 1.02 5.87 2.82
C PRO A 61 0.45 4.46 2.97
N CYS A 62 0.96 3.64 3.89
CA CYS A 62 0.58 2.24 4.03
C CYS A 62 0.71 1.75 5.48
N ASN A 63 0.14 0.57 5.76
CA ASN A 63 0.43 -0.19 6.96
C ASN A 63 1.66 -1.07 6.73
N GLY A 64 2.40 -1.38 7.79
CA GLY A 64 3.52 -2.32 7.70
C GLY A 64 4.67 -1.99 8.65
N THR A 65 5.85 -2.50 8.32
CA THR A 65 7.09 -2.29 9.09
C THR A 65 8.11 -1.54 8.25
N VAL A 66 8.71 -0.48 8.81
CA VAL A 66 9.75 0.30 8.16
C VAL A 66 11.00 -0.57 7.95
N LEU A 67 11.37 -0.77 6.70
CA LEU A 67 12.58 -1.52 6.31
C LEU A 67 13.82 -0.64 6.32
N GLU A 68 13.67 0.58 5.82
CA GLU A 68 14.79 1.50 5.63
C GLU A 68 14.30 2.95 5.66
N VAL A 69 15.13 3.79 6.24
CA VAL A 69 15.05 5.25 6.15
C VAL A 69 16.39 5.71 5.60
N LYS A 70 16.38 6.40 4.47
CA LYS A 70 17.61 6.82 3.81
C LYS A 70 17.47 8.25 3.29
N GLU A 71 18.41 9.10 3.66
CA GLU A 71 18.62 10.39 3.02
C GLU A 71 19.56 10.21 1.83
N LYS A 72 19.19 10.75 0.68
CA LYS A 72 20.00 10.75 -0.53
C LYS A 72 20.94 11.96 -0.57
N SER A 73 21.96 11.86 -1.41
CA SER A 73 22.93 12.94 -1.62
C SER A 73 22.32 14.19 -2.27
N ASP A 74 21.16 14.07 -2.89
CA ASP A 74 20.40 15.19 -3.49
C ASP A 74 19.41 15.86 -2.52
N GLY A 75 19.49 15.55 -1.22
CA GLY A 75 18.62 16.07 -0.18
C GLY A 75 17.26 15.34 -0.07
N GLN A 76 16.87 14.52 -1.05
CA GLN A 76 15.66 13.72 -0.95
C GLN A 76 15.79 12.65 0.12
N SER A 77 14.70 12.35 0.78
CA SER A 77 14.61 11.21 1.69
C SER A 77 13.70 10.13 1.13
N VAL A 78 14.01 8.86 1.43
CA VAL A 78 13.15 7.71 1.12
C VAL A 78 12.88 6.90 2.37
N ILE A 79 11.60 6.55 2.58
CA ILE A 79 11.16 5.62 3.61
C ILE A 79 10.54 4.42 2.90
N ARG A 80 11.06 3.22 3.19
CA ARG A 80 10.60 1.95 2.65
C ARG A 80 9.85 1.18 3.69
N VAL A 81 8.67 0.69 3.35
CA VAL A 81 7.79 -0.07 4.25
C VAL A 81 7.45 -1.42 3.62
N PHE A 82 7.65 -2.47 4.38
CA PHE A 82 7.21 -3.83 4.05
C PHE A 82 5.79 -4.04 4.56
N LEU A 83 4.92 -4.57 3.71
CA LEU A 83 3.57 -4.97 4.06
C LEU A 83 3.50 -6.50 4.08
N SER A 84 3.27 -7.08 5.25
CA SER A 84 3.00 -8.50 5.40
C SER A 84 1.57 -8.81 4.91
N VAL A 85 1.27 -10.06 4.58
CA VAL A 85 -0.08 -10.47 4.15
C VAL A 85 -1.17 -10.23 5.20
N PHE A 86 -0.80 -9.94 6.44
CA PHE A 86 -1.71 -9.61 7.54
C PHE A 86 -1.97 -8.11 7.69
N ASP A 87 -1.19 -7.27 7.02
CA ASP A 87 -1.37 -5.83 7.03
C ASP A 87 -2.54 -5.38 6.14
N VAL A 88 -3.00 -4.15 6.32
CA VAL A 88 -3.95 -3.52 5.41
C VAL A 88 -3.20 -3.09 4.16
N HIS A 89 -3.61 -3.60 2.98
CA HIS A 89 -2.94 -3.36 1.71
C HIS A 89 -3.50 -2.18 0.91
N LEU A 90 -4.35 -1.38 1.53
CA LEU A 90 -4.86 -0.13 0.97
C LEU A 90 -3.85 0.99 1.22
N GLN A 91 -3.48 1.73 0.18
CA GLN A 91 -2.58 2.87 0.29
C GLN A 91 -3.34 4.19 0.27
N ARG A 92 -2.78 5.18 0.98
CA ARG A 92 -3.30 6.54 1.08
C ARG A 92 -2.25 7.56 0.68
N THR A 93 -2.68 8.73 0.22
CA THR A 93 -1.74 9.82 -0.04
C THR A 93 -1.12 10.32 1.27
N PRO A 94 0.21 10.52 1.29
CA PRO A 94 0.92 11.01 2.48
C PRO A 94 0.65 12.49 2.77
N VAL A 95 0.29 13.25 1.75
CA VAL A 95 0.09 14.71 1.80
C VAL A 95 -1.12 15.11 0.97
N SER A 96 -1.65 16.31 1.21
CA SER A 96 -2.56 16.96 0.27
C SER A 96 -1.78 17.47 -0.94
N GLY A 97 -2.37 17.40 -2.13
CA GLY A 97 -1.71 17.87 -3.36
C GLY A 97 -2.40 17.39 -4.63
N THR A 98 -1.81 17.70 -5.77
CA THR A 98 -2.31 17.31 -7.09
C THR A 98 -1.48 16.16 -7.63
N VAL A 99 -2.14 15.13 -8.13
CA VAL A 99 -1.47 14.02 -8.85
C VAL A 99 -0.93 14.54 -10.18
N LYS A 100 0.38 14.55 -10.35
CA LYS A 100 1.04 14.99 -11.59
C LYS A 100 1.24 13.86 -12.58
N LYS A 101 1.56 12.67 -12.07
CA LYS A 101 1.87 11.52 -12.92
C LYS A 101 1.47 10.23 -12.23
N VAL A 102 0.98 9.28 -13.01
CA VAL A 102 0.83 7.87 -12.60
C VAL A 102 1.51 7.04 -13.68
N GLU A 103 2.49 6.25 -13.30
CA GLU A 103 3.31 5.46 -14.22
C GLU A 103 3.35 4.01 -13.77
N TYR A 104 2.96 3.10 -14.64
CA TYR A 104 3.13 1.67 -14.44
C TYR A 104 4.47 1.23 -15.03
N ARG A 105 5.26 0.51 -14.24
CA ARG A 105 6.50 -0.14 -14.69
C ARG A 105 6.38 -1.64 -14.53
N PRO A 106 6.39 -2.39 -15.64
CA PRO A 106 6.46 -3.85 -15.59
C PRO A 106 7.80 -4.28 -14.99
N GLY A 107 7.82 -5.42 -14.30
CA GLY A 107 9.01 -5.89 -13.62
C GLY A 107 8.93 -7.34 -13.20
N LYS A 108 9.84 -7.74 -12.32
CA LYS A 108 9.90 -9.05 -11.69
C LYS A 108 9.01 -9.11 -10.45
N PHE A 109 9.00 -10.27 -9.78
CA PHE A 109 8.24 -10.51 -8.55
C PHE A 109 9.17 -11.17 -7.51
N LEU A 110 10.22 -10.46 -7.10
CA LEU A 110 11.06 -10.88 -5.98
C LEU A 110 10.30 -10.72 -4.66
N LYS A 111 10.77 -11.38 -3.60
CA LYS A 111 10.21 -11.19 -2.25
C LYS A 111 10.26 -9.70 -1.88
N ALA A 112 9.20 -9.18 -1.28
CA ALA A 112 9.06 -7.74 -1.00
C ALA A 112 10.14 -7.16 -0.05
N HIS A 113 10.79 -8.01 0.75
CA HIS A 113 11.93 -7.62 1.61
C HIS A 113 13.31 -7.87 0.96
N ASP A 114 13.36 -8.29 -0.31
CA ASP A 114 14.61 -8.43 -1.05
C ASP A 114 15.19 -7.04 -1.32
N PRO A 115 16.49 -6.79 -1.07
CA PRO A 115 17.12 -5.49 -1.32
C PRO A 115 17.01 -5.00 -2.77
N GLN A 116 16.80 -5.89 -3.74
CA GLN A 116 16.63 -5.54 -5.15
C GLN A 116 15.16 -5.35 -5.56
N ALA A 117 14.19 -5.68 -4.70
CA ALA A 117 12.77 -5.63 -5.05
C ALA A 117 12.34 -4.24 -5.53
N HIS A 118 12.77 -3.18 -4.85
CA HIS A 118 12.46 -1.80 -5.22
C HIS A 118 13.06 -1.35 -6.58
N ILE A 119 14.03 -2.10 -7.10
CA ILE A 119 14.67 -1.81 -8.40
C ILE A 119 13.97 -2.55 -9.53
N VAL A 120 13.74 -3.86 -9.36
CA VAL A 120 13.39 -4.77 -10.46
C VAL A 120 11.94 -5.24 -10.47
N ASN A 121 11.20 -5.09 -9.37
CA ASN A 121 9.81 -5.56 -9.30
C ASN A 121 8.85 -4.63 -10.04
N GLU A 122 7.73 -5.24 -10.48
CA GLU A 122 6.57 -4.50 -11.00
C GLU A 122 6.12 -3.45 -10.00
N LYS A 123 5.84 -2.23 -10.48
CA LYS A 123 5.40 -1.13 -9.64
C LYS A 123 4.52 -0.10 -10.34
N ASN A 124 3.68 0.57 -9.55
CA ASN A 124 3.07 1.84 -9.89
C ASN A 124 3.82 2.97 -9.18
N ILE A 125 4.06 4.06 -9.89
CA ILE A 125 4.72 5.27 -9.40
C ILE A 125 3.69 6.40 -9.46
N ILE A 126 3.29 6.92 -8.31
CA ILE A 126 2.32 8.00 -8.17
C ILE A 126 3.08 9.24 -7.71
N THR A 127 3.15 10.26 -8.56
CA THR A 127 3.78 11.54 -8.26
C THR A 127 2.73 12.55 -7.84
N ILE A 128 2.89 13.13 -6.66
CA ILE A 128 2.00 14.11 -6.05
C ILE A 128 2.81 15.38 -5.80
N GLU A 129 2.25 16.53 -6.12
CA GLU A 129 2.90 17.83 -5.93
C GLU A 129 2.00 18.77 -5.14
N ASN A 130 2.61 19.52 -4.24
CA ASN A 130 2.00 20.66 -3.55
C ASN A 130 3.03 21.80 -3.42
N GLU A 131 2.71 22.85 -2.68
CA GLU A 131 3.57 24.02 -2.46
C GLU A 131 4.91 23.68 -1.77
N ASN A 132 4.98 22.59 -1.01
CA ASN A 132 6.16 22.15 -0.27
C ASN A 132 7.07 21.21 -1.10
N GLY A 133 6.66 20.83 -2.31
CA GLY A 133 7.46 20.04 -3.22
C GLY A 133 6.78 18.82 -3.82
N VAL A 134 7.61 17.87 -4.28
CA VAL A 134 7.19 16.68 -5.01
C VAL A 134 7.39 15.44 -4.14
N TYR A 135 6.33 14.65 -4.03
CA TYR A 135 6.28 13.37 -3.30
C TYR A 135 6.01 12.24 -4.27
N VAL A 136 6.70 11.13 -4.08
CA VAL A 136 6.51 9.96 -4.95
C VAL A 136 6.17 8.76 -4.08
N VAL A 137 5.02 8.15 -4.33
CA VAL A 137 4.61 6.88 -3.72
C VAL A 137 4.80 5.78 -4.76
N GLU A 138 5.73 4.85 -4.49
CA GLU A 138 5.90 3.65 -5.30
C GLU A 138 5.18 2.47 -4.64
N GLN A 139 4.18 1.92 -5.31
CA GLN A 139 3.54 0.65 -4.98
C GLN A 139 4.33 -0.47 -5.65
N ILE A 140 5.01 -1.32 -4.89
CA ILE A 140 5.95 -2.33 -5.40
C ILE A 140 5.38 -3.72 -5.11
N ALA A 141 5.17 -4.51 -6.15
CA ALA A 141 4.68 -5.87 -6.04
C ALA A 141 5.72 -6.80 -5.39
N GLY A 142 5.26 -7.76 -4.59
CA GLY A 142 6.08 -8.85 -4.05
C GLY A 142 5.84 -10.16 -4.79
N ILE A 143 6.36 -11.27 -4.28
CA ILE A 143 6.29 -12.60 -4.93
C ILE A 143 4.86 -13.13 -5.11
N LEU A 144 3.97 -12.83 -4.18
CA LEU A 144 2.55 -13.19 -4.24
C LEU A 144 1.72 -12.07 -4.89
N ALA A 145 2.20 -10.83 -4.85
CA ALA A 145 1.56 -9.67 -5.42
C ALA A 145 1.73 -9.70 -6.93
N ARG A 146 0.64 -9.91 -7.65
CA ARG A 146 0.66 -9.89 -9.11
C ARG A 146 0.03 -8.64 -9.70
N ARG A 147 -0.39 -7.65 -8.87
CA ARG A 147 -0.90 -6.35 -9.37
C ARG A 147 -0.88 -5.27 -8.30
N CYS A 148 -0.26 -4.15 -8.64
CA CYS A 148 -0.48 -2.85 -8.03
C CYS A 148 -1.64 -2.16 -8.76
N VAL A 149 -2.64 -1.68 -8.03
CA VAL A 149 -3.80 -0.98 -8.60
C VAL A 149 -3.79 0.45 -8.09
N SER A 150 -3.66 1.40 -9.02
CA SER A 150 -3.86 2.83 -8.72
C SER A 150 -5.32 3.20 -8.98
N TRP A 151 -5.91 3.98 -8.09
CA TRP A 151 -7.28 4.52 -8.23
C TRP A 151 -7.28 5.98 -8.65
N VAL A 152 -6.11 6.60 -8.71
CA VAL A 152 -5.92 8.01 -9.05
C VAL A 152 -5.32 8.16 -10.43
N LYS A 153 -5.52 9.32 -11.02
CA LYS A 153 -5.02 9.72 -12.34
C LYS A 153 -4.43 11.13 -12.30
N PRO A 154 -3.60 11.49 -13.28
CA PRO A 154 -3.09 12.85 -13.37
C PRO A 154 -4.20 13.89 -13.39
N GLY A 155 -4.03 14.95 -12.60
CA GLY A 155 -5.01 16.02 -12.40
C GLY A 155 -5.93 15.85 -11.18
N ASP A 156 -5.98 14.69 -10.56
CA ASP A 156 -6.77 14.50 -9.34
C ASP A 156 -6.19 15.32 -8.18
N ILE A 157 -7.08 16.00 -7.44
CA ILE A 157 -6.73 16.78 -6.23
C ILE A 157 -7.05 15.90 -5.03
N LEU A 158 -6.04 15.66 -4.20
CA LEU A 158 -6.11 14.77 -3.05
C LEU A 158 -5.97 15.55 -1.74
N LYS A 159 -6.67 15.11 -0.71
CA LYS A 159 -6.43 15.50 0.68
C LYS A 159 -5.58 14.44 1.37
N ALA A 160 -4.69 14.83 2.28
CA ALA A 160 -3.87 13.89 3.06
C ALA A 160 -4.74 12.76 3.64
N GLY A 161 -4.33 11.52 3.44
CA GLY A 161 -5.08 10.34 3.84
C GLY A 161 -6.14 9.83 2.85
N ASP A 162 -6.38 10.50 1.72
CA ASP A 162 -7.26 9.97 0.67
C ASP A 162 -6.69 8.65 0.10
N LYS A 163 -7.59 7.74 -0.29
CA LYS A 163 -7.22 6.42 -0.81
C LYS A 163 -6.69 6.55 -2.24
N ILE A 164 -5.52 6.01 -2.51
CA ILE A 164 -4.86 6.10 -3.82
C ILE A 164 -4.71 4.77 -4.54
N GLY A 165 -4.90 3.64 -3.85
CA GLY A 165 -4.78 2.34 -4.50
C GLY A 165 -4.68 1.18 -3.54
N VAL A 166 -4.43 -0.01 -4.10
CA VAL A 166 -4.25 -1.28 -3.37
C VAL A 166 -3.18 -2.13 -4.04
N ILE A 167 -2.37 -2.82 -3.23
CA ILE A 167 -1.46 -3.85 -3.73
C ILE A 167 -2.01 -5.21 -3.31
N LYS A 168 -2.09 -6.17 -4.26
CA LYS A 168 -2.62 -7.50 -3.98
C LYS A 168 -1.50 -8.43 -3.53
N PHE A 169 -1.51 -8.82 -2.25
CA PHE A 169 -0.61 -9.78 -1.58
C PHE A 169 0.86 -9.36 -1.45
N GLY A 170 1.40 -9.36 -0.21
CA GLY A 170 2.79 -9.18 0.22
C GLY A 170 3.61 -8.21 -0.62
N SER A 171 3.88 -7.00 -0.13
CA SER A 171 4.33 -5.88 -0.95
C SER A 171 5.28 -4.96 -0.21
N GLN A 172 5.80 -3.99 -0.94
CA GLN A 172 6.57 -2.87 -0.41
C GLN A 172 5.97 -1.56 -0.92
N VAL A 173 6.03 -0.54 -0.09
CA VAL A 173 5.72 0.84 -0.48
C VAL A 173 6.91 1.72 -0.15
N ASP A 174 7.40 2.44 -1.13
CA ASP A 174 8.44 3.45 -0.95
C ASP A 174 7.82 4.83 -1.06
N LEU A 175 8.13 5.69 -0.09
CA LEU A 175 7.79 7.11 -0.13
C LEU A 175 9.07 7.92 -0.29
N TYR A 176 9.16 8.65 -1.39
CA TYR A 176 10.18 9.69 -1.62
C TYR A 176 9.59 11.05 -1.28
N MET A 177 10.33 11.85 -0.54
CA MET A 177 9.92 13.19 -0.12
C MET A 177 11.04 14.21 -0.36
N PRO A 178 10.71 15.51 -0.55
CA PRO A 178 11.72 16.56 -0.71
C PRO A 178 12.51 16.76 0.57
N GLU A 179 13.56 17.58 0.48
CA GLU A 179 14.31 18.06 1.65
C GLU A 179 13.48 19.00 2.55
N GLY A 180 13.99 19.32 3.73
CA GLY A 180 13.34 20.27 4.67
C GLY A 180 12.48 19.60 5.72
N TYR A 181 12.37 18.28 5.73
CA TYR A 181 11.61 17.52 6.72
C TYR A 181 12.51 16.85 7.77
N LYS A 182 12.02 16.82 9.01
CA LYS A 182 12.56 15.96 10.07
C LYS A 182 11.81 14.63 10.01
N ILE A 183 12.55 13.54 9.86
CA ILE A 183 11.97 12.19 9.85
C ILE A 183 11.69 11.76 11.30
N ASP A 184 10.47 11.31 11.55
CA ASP A 184 9.96 10.95 12.89
C ASP A 184 9.85 9.41 13.08
N VAL A 185 10.22 8.62 12.07
CA VAL A 185 10.22 7.14 12.12
C VAL A 185 11.61 6.58 11.86
N LYS A 186 11.84 5.34 12.29
CA LYS A 186 13.10 4.61 12.11
C LYS A 186 12.84 3.19 11.64
N LYS A 187 13.88 2.54 11.15
CA LYS A 187 13.85 1.12 10.79
C LYS A 187 13.33 0.25 11.93
N GLY A 188 12.38 -0.61 11.63
CA GLY A 188 11.72 -1.53 12.56
C GLY A 188 10.41 -1.01 13.15
N ASP A 189 10.10 0.28 12.98
CA ASP A 189 8.83 0.84 13.48
C ASP A 189 7.64 0.25 12.70
N THR A 190 6.56 -0.06 13.42
CA THR A 190 5.27 -0.44 12.83
C THR A 190 4.47 0.83 12.55
N VAL A 191 3.93 0.93 11.34
CA VAL A 191 3.24 2.12 10.85
C VAL A 191 1.84 1.83 10.36
N VAL A 192 0.97 2.83 10.46
CA VAL A 192 -0.43 2.75 10.06
C VAL A 192 -0.74 3.86 9.05
N SER A 193 -1.28 3.45 7.90
CA SER A 193 -1.64 4.33 6.78
C SER A 193 -2.53 5.48 7.23
N GLY A 194 -2.14 6.71 6.92
CA GLY A 194 -2.90 7.93 7.25
C GLY A 194 -2.93 8.30 8.74
N VAL A 195 -2.28 7.52 9.61
CA VAL A 195 -2.25 7.75 11.08
C VAL A 195 -0.84 8.07 11.56
N THR A 196 0.14 7.22 11.20
CA THR A 196 1.52 7.44 11.61
C THR A 196 2.13 8.62 10.85
N VAL A 197 2.71 9.56 11.57
CA VAL A 197 3.49 10.66 10.98
C VAL A 197 4.87 10.13 10.60
N PHE A 198 5.23 10.22 9.33
CA PHE A 198 6.55 9.84 8.82
C PHE A 198 7.57 10.93 8.98
N ALA A 199 7.14 12.16 8.76
CA ALA A 199 7.99 13.32 8.88
C ALA A 199 7.16 14.59 9.12
N SER A 200 7.80 15.62 9.65
CA SER A 200 7.24 16.94 9.91
C SER A 200 8.17 18.04 9.38
N ILE A 201 7.64 19.18 8.99
CA ILE A 201 8.44 20.34 8.58
C ILE A 201 9.36 20.75 9.73
N ARG A 202 10.63 21.06 9.42
CA ARG A 202 11.64 21.54 10.37
C ARG A 202 11.35 22.96 10.86
#